data_bcec2770183a71782dab74db1b3d547d
#
_entry.id   bcec2770183a71782dab74db1b3d547d
#
_cell.length_a   1.000
_cell.length_b   1.000
_cell.length_c   1.000
_cell.angle_alpha   90.00
_cell.angle_beta   90.00
_cell.angle_gamma   90.00
#
_symmetry.space_group_name_H-M   'P 1'
#
loop_
_entity.id
_entity.type
_entity.pdbx_description
1 polymer ?
#
loop_
_entity_poly.entity_id
_entity_poly.type
_entity_poly.pdbx_seq_one_letter_code
_entity_poly.pdbx_strand_id
1 'polypeptide(L)'
;MNLRHVPPGADLGIRGSALDEPLEAAVAPGRDPEVDGVEPSVVADHGMSARDAEVVVAGGALLHDIGMSIHRNDHEAYSLFLANGALDRLLAECYRQPERTVVASEILHAIIGHRRRGEPYTLEAGVVRVADALDMAQGRTRLPIEAGQEGIHSISAAAVDEVRIEAGETRPVRIGIELNNSAGIFQVDDLLATKIRGTPLEGKIEVVAEIEGETEKRLLSGFRLD
;
A
#
# COMPACT_ATOMS: atom_id res chain seq x y z
N MET A 1 -30.59 28.97 -6.21
CA MET A 1 -29.89 27.68 -6.39
C MET A 1 -30.80 26.61 -5.78
N ASN A 2 -31.58 25.90 -6.63
CA ASN A 2 -32.64 24.99 -6.19
C ASN A 2 -32.06 23.64 -5.77
N LEU A 3 -32.08 23.33 -4.49
CA LEU A 3 -31.89 22.01 -3.96
C LEU A 3 -33.08 21.12 -4.36
N ARG A 4 -32.88 20.24 -5.33
CA ARG A 4 -33.88 19.24 -5.68
C ARG A 4 -33.95 18.20 -4.56
N HIS A 5 -35.11 18.10 -3.96
CA HIS A 5 -35.49 17.11 -2.98
C HIS A 5 -35.47 15.72 -3.63
N VAL A 6 -34.64 14.81 -3.13
CA VAL A 6 -34.63 13.38 -3.53
C VAL A 6 -35.67 12.67 -2.65
N PRO A 7 -36.70 12.01 -3.23
CA PRO A 7 -37.69 11.31 -2.43
C PRO A 7 -37.07 10.08 -1.75
N PRO A 8 -37.53 9.74 -0.54
CA PRO A 8 -37.10 8.52 0.14
C PRO A 8 -37.63 7.29 -0.63
N GLY A 9 -36.74 6.41 -1.06
CA GLY A 9 -37.07 5.18 -1.77
C GLY A 9 -36.57 5.07 -3.22
N ALA A 10 -35.70 5.97 -3.67
CA ALA A 10 -35.02 5.81 -4.95
C ALA A 10 -34.01 4.65 -4.85
N ASP A 11 -34.36 3.53 -5.46
CA ASP A 11 -33.44 2.40 -5.68
C ASP A 11 -32.32 2.87 -6.62
N LEU A 12 -31.11 3.04 -6.06
CA LEU A 12 -29.93 3.50 -6.80
C LEU A 12 -29.34 2.43 -7.71
N GLY A 13 -30.03 1.29 -7.92
CA GLY A 13 -29.62 0.30 -8.91
C GLY A 13 -28.23 -0.32 -8.73
N ILE A 14 -27.63 -0.19 -7.53
CA ILE A 14 -26.39 -0.88 -7.19
C ILE A 14 -26.76 -2.34 -6.96
N ARG A 15 -26.74 -3.13 -8.03
CA ARG A 15 -26.84 -4.58 -7.91
C ARG A 15 -25.58 -5.08 -7.22
N GLY A 16 -25.72 -5.43 -5.94
CA GLY A 16 -24.75 -6.21 -5.20
C GLY A 16 -24.65 -7.60 -5.84
N SER A 17 -23.58 -7.87 -6.55
CA SER A 17 -23.22 -9.19 -7.01
C SER A 17 -21.74 -9.53 -6.81
N ALA A 18 -21.02 -8.74 -6.00
CA ALA A 18 -19.60 -9.00 -5.72
C ALA A 18 -19.24 -8.98 -4.21
N LEU A 19 -20.23 -8.81 -3.31
CA LEU A 19 -19.97 -8.74 -1.86
C LEU A 19 -20.56 -9.92 -1.07
N ASP A 20 -21.22 -10.89 -1.73
CA ASP A 20 -21.84 -12.04 -1.05
C ASP A 20 -20.98 -13.31 -1.08
N GLU A 21 -19.75 -13.27 -1.61
CA GLU A 21 -18.80 -14.35 -1.36
C GLU A 21 -18.10 -14.11 -0.01
N PRO A 22 -18.14 -15.06 0.92
CA PRO A 22 -17.45 -14.89 2.19
C PRO A 22 -15.97 -14.74 1.93
N LEU A 23 -15.36 -13.75 2.58
CA LEU A 23 -13.92 -13.42 2.52
C LEU A 23 -13.01 -14.64 2.82
N GLU A 24 -13.58 -15.71 3.36
CA GLU A 24 -12.90 -16.99 3.64
C GLU A 24 -12.54 -17.79 2.39
N ALA A 25 -13.15 -17.53 1.23
CA ALA A 25 -12.85 -18.28 -0.01
C ALA A 25 -11.63 -17.76 -0.78
N ALA A 26 -11.13 -16.58 -0.46
CA ALA A 26 -9.98 -15.97 -1.15
C ALA A 26 -8.63 -16.20 -0.46
N VAL A 27 -8.63 -16.70 0.77
CA VAL A 27 -7.43 -17.11 1.47
C VAL A 27 -7.41 -18.64 1.48
N ALA A 28 -6.89 -19.24 0.42
CA ALA A 28 -6.41 -20.61 0.52
C ALA A 28 -5.43 -20.66 1.71
N PRO A 29 -5.48 -21.69 2.60
CA PRO A 29 -4.48 -21.85 3.63
C PRO A 29 -3.16 -22.26 2.94
N GLY A 30 -2.54 -21.31 2.26
CA GLY A 30 -1.14 -21.34 1.94
C GLY A 30 -0.45 -21.24 3.30
N ARG A 31 0.38 -22.20 3.64
CA ARG A 31 1.38 -22.11 4.70
C ARG A 31 1.94 -20.70 4.64
N ASP A 32 1.68 -19.89 5.68
CA ASP A 32 2.44 -18.67 5.89
C ASP A 32 3.92 -19.09 5.83
N PRO A 33 4.72 -18.58 4.90
CA PRO A 33 6.14 -18.76 5.02
C PRO A 33 6.53 -18.09 6.33
N GLU A 34 6.75 -18.89 7.38
CA GLU A 34 7.47 -18.40 8.55
C GLU A 34 8.77 -17.84 8.00
N VAL A 35 8.83 -16.53 7.90
CA VAL A 35 10.04 -15.82 7.52
C VAL A 35 10.92 -15.89 8.76
N ASP A 36 11.79 -16.88 8.80
CA ASP A 36 12.68 -17.15 9.92
C ASP A 36 13.36 -15.85 10.38
N GLY A 37 13.16 -15.50 11.66
CA GLY A 37 13.81 -14.36 12.30
C GLY A 37 13.12 -13.01 12.08
N VAL A 38 11.87 -12.97 11.61
CA VAL A 38 11.07 -11.74 11.52
C VAL A 38 9.80 -11.89 12.37
N GLU A 39 9.81 -11.29 13.55
CA GLU A 39 8.65 -11.27 14.43
C GLU A 39 7.89 -9.95 14.26
N PRO A 40 6.55 -9.96 14.11
CA PRO A 40 5.75 -8.74 14.07
C PRO A 40 5.90 -7.92 15.35
N SER A 41 5.91 -6.57 15.21
CA SER A 41 6.14 -5.69 16.36
C SER A 41 5.03 -5.80 17.41
N VAL A 42 3.77 -5.95 17.02
CA VAL A 42 2.67 -6.15 17.98
C VAL A 42 2.80 -7.46 18.75
N VAL A 43 3.47 -8.48 18.20
CA VAL A 43 3.77 -9.73 18.91
C VAL A 43 4.91 -9.50 19.89
N ALA A 44 6.03 -8.96 19.42
CA ALA A 44 7.24 -8.76 20.22
C ALA A 44 7.02 -7.77 21.38
N ASP A 45 6.35 -6.64 21.11
CA ASP A 45 6.24 -5.52 22.05
C ASP A 45 5.00 -5.61 22.95
N HIS A 46 3.92 -6.24 22.47
CA HIS A 46 2.63 -6.27 23.14
C HIS A 46 2.12 -7.67 23.47
N GLY A 47 2.82 -8.74 23.08
CA GLY A 47 2.41 -10.12 23.32
C GLY A 47 1.12 -10.50 22.61
N MET A 48 0.77 -9.83 21.54
CA MET A 48 -0.40 -10.10 20.70
C MET A 48 -0.11 -11.25 19.71
N SER A 49 -1.04 -11.58 18.83
CA SER A 49 -0.88 -12.65 17.85
C SER A 49 -0.41 -12.12 16.47
N ALA A 50 0.10 -13.02 15.62
CA ALA A 50 0.41 -12.70 14.23
C ALA A 50 -0.84 -12.20 13.46
N ARG A 51 -2.02 -12.70 13.80
CA ARG A 51 -3.28 -12.23 13.21
C ARG A 51 -3.58 -10.77 13.56
N ASP A 52 -3.19 -10.32 14.75
CA ASP A 52 -3.34 -8.91 15.12
C ASP A 52 -2.39 -8.02 14.29
N ALA A 53 -1.20 -8.52 13.95
CA ALA A 53 -0.30 -7.85 13.01
C ALA A 53 -0.93 -7.71 11.62
N GLU A 54 -1.60 -8.74 11.11
CA GLU A 54 -2.35 -8.67 9.85
C GLU A 54 -3.46 -7.62 9.92
N VAL A 55 -4.19 -7.53 11.04
CA VAL A 55 -5.22 -6.50 11.24
C VAL A 55 -4.61 -5.09 11.20
N VAL A 56 -3.44 -4.89 11.81
CA VAL A 56 -2.74 -3.60 11.76
C VAL A 56 -2.34 -3.25 10.33
N VAL A 57 -1.72 -4.19 9.60
CA VAL A 57 -1.33 -3.96 8.20
C VAL A 57 -2.55 -3.69 7.32
N ALA A 58 -3.60 -4.50 7.43
CA ALA A 58 -4.83 -4.31 6.66
C ALA A 58 -5.51 -2.98 6.97
N GLY A 59 -5.63 -2.61 8.24
CA GLY A 59 -6.18 -1.32 8.68
C GLY A 59 -5.37 -0.14 8.17
N GLY A 60 -4.04 -0.21 8.26
CA GLY A 60 -3.13 0.79 7.72
C GLY A 60 -3.28 0.92 6.19
N ALA A 61 -3.24 -0.21 5.48
CA ALA A 61 -3.38 -0.23 4.02
C ALA A 61 -4.72 0.33 3.53
N LEU A 62 -5.82 0.03 4.21
CA LEU A 62 -7.16 0.53 3.82
C LEU A 62 -7.36 2.02 4.13
N LEU A 63 -6.70 2.55 5.16
CA LEU A 63 -7.00 3.88 5.69
C LEU A 63 -5.90 4.92 5.44
N HIS A 64 -4.69 4.52 4.93
CA HIS A 64 -3.57 5.46 4.81
C HIS A 64 -3.88 6.69 3.96
N ASP A 65 -4.66 6.54 2.91
CA ASP A 65 -4.97 7.57 1.92
C ASP A 65 -6.38 8.17 2.05
N ILE A 66 -7.19 7.78 3.06
CA ILE A 66 -8.57 8.27 3.22
C ILE A 66 -8.62 9.81 3.34
N GLY A 67 -7.56 10.44 3.84
CA GLY A 67 -7.39 11.88 3.95
C GLY A 67 -7.30 12.61 2.61
N MET A 68 -7.04 11.89 1.49
CA MET A 68 -7.12 12.43 0.14
C MET A 68 -8.51 13.00 -0.19
N SER A 69 -9.56 12.52 0.50
CA SER A 69 -10.92 13.07 0.40
C SER A 69 -11.04 14.50 0.93
N ILE A 70 -10.12 14.94 1.77
CA ILE A 70 -10.05 16.30 2.31
C ILE A 70 -9.09 17.14 1.48
N HIS A 71 -7.82 16.70 1.37
CA HIS A 71 -6.80 17.41 0.62
C HIS A 71 -5.62 16.49 0.29
N ARG A 72 -5.01 16.69 -0.89
CA ARG A 72 -3.88 15.88 -1.35
C ARG A 72 -2.60 16.13 -0.55
N ASN A 73 -2.31 17.40 -0.24
CA ASN A 73 -1.15 17.71 0.58
C ASN A 73 -1.46 17.40 2.05
N ASP A 74 -0.52 16.78 2.72
CA ASP A 74 -0.65 16.35 4.12
C ASP A 74 -1.83 15.39 4.38
N HIS A 75 -2.24 14.62 3.34
CA HIS A 75 -3.37 13.68 3.46
C HIS A 75 -3.15 12.64 4.55
N GLU A 76 -1.90 12.28 4.85
CA GLU A 76 -1.56 11.39 5.97
C GLU A 76 -2.06 11.93 7.32
N ALA A 77 -1.96 13.23 7.55
CA ALA A 77 -2.47 13.87 8.77
C ALA A 77 -4.02 13.89 8.77
N TYR A 78 -4.64 14.17 7.62
CA TYR A 78 -6.09 14.10 7.49
C TYR A 78 -6.61 12.66 7.59
N SER A 79 -5.83 11.68 7.14
CA SER A 79 -6.14 10.26 7.31
C SER A 79 -6.21 9.87 8.78
N LEU A 80 -5.30 10.35 9.64
CA LEU A 80 -5.38 10.13 11.08
C LEU A 80 -6.70 10.63 11.67
N PHE A 81 -7.13 11.81 11.24
CA PHE A 81 -8.39 12.41 11.71
C PHE A 81 -9.62 11.54 11.39
N LEU A 82 -9.69 11.06 10.14
CA LEU A 82 -10.82 10.26 9.68
C LEU A 82 -10.75 8.84 10.21
N ALA A 83 -9.55 8.24 10.22
CA ALA A 83 -9.32 6.87 10.65
C ALA A 83 -9.62 6.68 12.13
N ASN A 84 -9.20 7.61 13.03
CA ASN A 84 -9.38 7.46 14.47
C ASN A 84 -10.85 7.22 14.84
N GLY A 85 -11.78 8.01 14.28
CA GLY A 85 -13.21 7.84 14.55
C GLY A 85 -13.81 6.55 13.96
N ALA A 86 -13.26 6.05 12.85
CA ALA A 86 -13.67 4.79 12.24
C ALA A 86 -13.17 3.61 13.05
N LEU A 87 -11.88 3.62 13.42
CA LEU A 87 -11.22 2.56 14.18
C LEU A 87 -11.87 2.32 15.55
N ASP A 88 -12.26 3.39 16.25
CA ASP A 88 -12.94 3.24 17.56
C ASP A 88 -14.22 2.41 17.45
N ARG A 89 -14.97 2.55 16.35
CA ARG A 89 -16.19 1.77 16.13
C ARG A 89 -15.90 0.36 15.63
N LEU A 90 -15.04 0.22 14.61
CA LEU A 90 -14.76 -1.07 13.98
C LEU A 90 -14.06 -2.03 14.92
N LEU A 91 -13.04 -1.56 15.65
CA LEU A 91 -12.28 -2.40 16.55
C LEU A 91 -13.06 -2.78 17.84
N ALA A 92 -14.09 -2.01 18.22
CA ALA A 92 -14.91 -2.33 19.38
C ALA A 92 -15.66 -3.65 19.24
N GLU A 93 -15.90 -4.13 18.01
CA GLU A 93 -16.57 -5.39 17.74
C GLU A 93 -15.65 -6.59 17.96
N CYS A 94 -14.33 -6.40 17.73
CA CYS A 94 -13.34 -7.47 17.74
C CYS A 94 -12.42 -7.45 18.98
N TYR A 95 -12.12 -6.25 19.52
CA TYR A 95 -11.12 -6.05 20.55
C TYR A 95 -11.70 -5.44 21.83
N ARG A 96 -11.18 -5.90 22.98
CA ARG A 96 -11.40 -5.28 24.29
C ARG A 96 -10.25 -4.35 24.64
N GLN A 97 -10.40 -3.54 25.69
CA GLN A 97 -9.29 -2.79 26.26
C GLN A 97 -8.42 -3.73 27.10
N PRO A 98 -7.07 -3.59 27.04
CA PRO A 98 -6.30 -2.54 26.37
C PRO A 98 -5.95 -2.82 24.89
N GLU A 99 -6.13 -4.04 24.38
CA GLU A 99 -5.69 -4.49 23.05
C GLU A 99 -6.27 -3.61 21.94
N ARG A 100 -7.53 -3.15 22.09
CA ARG A 100 -8.16 -2.22 21.14
C ARG A 100 -7.35 -0.92 20.96
N THR A 101 -6.82 -0.38 22.05
CA THR A 101 -6.00 0.84 22.00
C THR A 101 -4.68 0.56 21.29
N VAL A 102 -4.05 -0.58 21.57
CA VAL A 102 -2.80 -0.97 20.93
C VAL A 102 -3.01 -1.07 19.40
N VAL A 103 -3.97 -1.89 18.94
CA VAL A 103 -4.25 -2.08 17.51
C VAL A 103 -4.59 -0.75 16.83
N ALA A 104 -5.42 0.09 17.45
CA ALA A 104 -5.75 1.40 16.90
C ALA A 104 -4.51 2.29 16.77
N SER A 105 -3.64 2.34 17.78
CA SER A 105 -2.42 3.14 17.76
C SER A 105 -1.44 2.67 16.69
N GLU A 106 -1.27 1.35 16.54
CA GLU A 106 -0.39 0.77 15.51
C GLU A 106 -0.92 1.03 14.09
N ILE A 107 -2.23 0.95 13.86
CA ILE A 107 -2.84 1.34 12.57
C ILE A 107 -2.59 2.82 12.29
N LEU A 108 -2.80 3.71 13.27
CA LEU A 108 -2.55 5.15 13.10
C LEU A 108 -1.06 5.42 12.86
N HIS A 109 -0.16 4.67 13.51
CA HIS A 109 1.27 4.74 13.25
C HIS A 109 1.61 4.31 11.82
N ALA A 110 1.01 3.23 11.31
CA ALA A 110 1.18 2.80 9.93
C ALA A 110 0.68 3.87 8.94
N ILE A 111 -0.44 4.53 9.23
CA ILE A 111 -0.98 5.62 8.41
C ILE A 111 0.01 6.79 8.34
N ILE A 112 0.51 7.31 9.46
CA ILE A 112 1.44 8.45 9.43
C ILE A 112 2.82 8.06 8.88
N GLY A 113 3.24 6.81 9.11
CA GLY A 113 4.54 6.27 8.70
C GLY A 113 4.69 6.00 7.20
N HIS A 114 3.58 5.89 6.42
CA HIS A 114 3.67 5.47 5.02
C HIS A 114 4.36 6.49 4.11
N ARG A 115 4.34 7.78 4.44
CA ARG A 115 4.94 8.84 3.63
C ARG A 115 6.47 8.86 3.72
N ARG A 116 7.11 9.45 2.70
CA ARG A 116 8.57 9.57 2.60
C ARG A 116 9.22 10.21 3.84
N ARG A 117 8.53 11.16 4.48
CA ARG A 117 8.99 11.84 5.70
C ARG A 117 8.53 11.16 6.98
N GLY A 118 7.68 10.13 6.88
CA GLY A 118 7.31 9.29 8.00
C GLY A 118 8.46 8.37 8.36
N GLU A 119 8.59 8.05 9.63
CA GLU A 119 9.57 7.11 10.16
C GLU A 119 8.80 5.94 10.78
N PRO A 120 8.58 4.84 10.04
CA PRO A 120 7.90 3.68 10.60
C PRO A 120 8.83 2.97 11.57
N TYR A 121 8.41 2.89 12.83
CA TYR A 121 9.17 2.22 13.90
C TYR A 121 8.79 0.76 14.05
N THR A 122 7.59 0.37 13.57
CA THR A 122 7.10 -1.00 13.67
C THR A 122 7.17 -1.71 12.33
N LEU A 123 7.28 -3.05 12.37
CA LEU A 123 7.34 -3.88 11.17
C LEU A 123 6.09 -3.68 10.31
N GLU A 124 4.92 -3.65 10.95
CA GLU A 124 3.62 -3.45 10.32
C GLU A 124 3.55 -2.11 9.56
N ALA A 125 4.00 -1.03 10.19
CA ALA A 125 4.07 0.27 9.53
C ALA A 125 5.07 0.28 8.36
N GLY A 126 6.20 -0.42 8.50
CA GLY A 126 7.16 -0.66 7.41
C GLY A 126 6.52 -1.40 6.24
N VAL A 127 5.74 -2.44 6.50
CA VAL A 127 5.01 -3.21 5.47
C VAL A 127 4.04 -2.32 4.71
N VAL A 128 3.21 -1.52 5.41
CA VAL A 128 2.26 -0.59 4.75
C VAL A 128 3.00 0.42 3.87
N ARG A 129 4.12 0.97 4.35
CA ARG A 129 4.93 1.94 3.60
C ARG A 129 5.55 1.34 2.34
N VAL A 130 6.05 0.12 2.41
CA VAL A 130 6.64 -0.57 1.25
C VAL A 130 5.55 -1.00 0.28
N ALA A 131 4.43 -1.54 0.78
CA ALA A 131 3.30 -1.95 -0.04
C ALA A 131 2.72 -0.77 -0.86
N ASP A 132 2.59 0.43 -0.26
CA ASP A 132 2.21 1.65 -0.98
C ASP A 132 3.18 1.96 -2.14
N ALA A 133 4.48 1.73 -1.95
CA ALA A 133 5.48 1.95 -2.99
C ALA A 133 5.40 0.90 -4.11
N LEU A 134 4.92 -0.33 -3.82
CA LEU A 134 4.80 -1.41 -4.80
C LEU A 134 3.61 -1.24 -5.75
N ASP A 135 2.65 -0.36 -5.43
CA ASP A 135 1.56 0.02 -6.34
C ASP A 135 2.11 0.96 -7.45
N MET A 136 3.10 0.46 -8.20
CA MET A 136 3.83 1.22 -9.22
C MET A 136 3.63 0.71 -10.65
N ALA A 137 2.83 -0.33 -10.87
CA ALA A 137 2.60 -0.93 -12.18
C ALA A 137 1.78 -0.03 -13.13
N GLN A 138 1.80 -0.34 -14.43
CA GLN A 138 1.19 0.45 -15.53
C GLN A 138 -0.24 0.92 -15.26
N GLY A 139 -1.06 0.14 -14.55
CA GLY A 139 -2.45 0.47 -14.28
C GLY A 139 -2.65 1.80 -13.56
N ARG A 140 -1.73 2.16 -12.66
CA ARG A 140 -1.79 3.39 -11.86
C ARG A 140 -1.48 4.66 -12.66
N THR A 141 -0.67 4.55 -13.70
CA THR A 141 -0.20 5.70 -14.49
C THR A 141 -1.06 6.01 -15.69
N ARG A 142 -2.00 5.14 -16.05
CA ARG A 142 -2.84 5.29 -17.23
C ARG A 142 -3.62 6.60 -17.22
N LEU A 143 -4.29 6.92 -16.12
CA LEU A 143 -5.08 8.16 -15.99
C LEU A 143 -4.23 9.45 -16.04
N PRO A 144 -3.09 9.57 -15.33
CA PRO A 144 -2.23 10.73 -15.44
C PRO A 144 -1.69 10.97 -16.86
N ILE A 145 -1.28 9.92 -17.58
CA ILE A 145 -0.77 10.02 -18.95
C ILE A 145 -1.89 10.43 -19.92
N GLU A 146 -3.07 9.80 -19.82
CA GLU A 146 -4.25 10.14 -20.61
C GLU A 146 -4.72 11.58 -20.35
N ALA A 147 -4.50 12.11 -19.14
CA ALA A 147 -4.79 13.49 -18.77
C ALA A 147 -3.68 14.50 -19.17
N GLY A 148 -2.63 14.06 -19.88
CA GLY A 148 -1.54 14.92 -20.33
C GLY A 148 -0.55 15.33 -19.22
N GLN A 149 -0.51 14.62 -18.09
CA GLN A 149 0.47 14.84 -17.02
C GLN A 149 1.72 13.98 -17.27
N GLU A 150 2.55 14.40 -18.19
CA GLU A 150 3.80 13.72 -18.56
C GLU A 150 4.93 14.16 -17.63
N GLY A 151 5.13 13.44 -16.52
CA GLY A 151 6.26 13.60 -15.62
C GLY A 151 7.15 12.35 -15.60
N ILE A 152 8.39 12.48 -15.14
CA ILE A 152 9.33 11.34 -15.01
C ILE A 152 8.73 10.19 -14.20
N HIS A 153 7.92 10.48 -13.19
CA HIS A 153 7.25 9.48 -12.39
C HIS A 153 6.20 8.69 -13.17
N SER A 154 5.43 9.36 -14.04
CA SER A 154 4.42 8.70 -14.88
C SER A 154 5.07 7.83 -15.94
N ILE A 155 6.16 8.32 -16.54
CA ILE A 155 6.92 7.59 -17.58
C ILE A 155 7.60 6.37 -17.00
N SER A 156 8.27 6.52 -15.86
CA SER A 156 8.99 5.42 -15.21
C SER A 156 8.04 4.35 -14.66
N ALA A 157 6.86 4.73 -14.15
CA ALA A 157 5.87 3.76 -13.73
C ALA A 157 5.20 3.03 -14.92
N ALA A 158 5.09 3.67 -16.10
CA ALA A 158 4.66 3.00 -17.33
C ALA A 158 5.66 1.94 -17.83
N ALA A 159 6.89 1.95 -17.31
CA ALA A 159 7.92 0.98 -17.63
C ALA A 159 7.86 -0.27 -16.72
N VAL A 160 7.03 -0.29 -15.70
CA VAL A 160 6.84 -1.45 -14.81
C VAL A 160 5.68 -2.28 -15.29
N ASP A 161 5.92 -3.51 -15.73
CA ASP A 161 4.88 -4.42 -16.19
C ASP A 161 4.30 -5.25 -15.04
N GLU A 162 5.15 -5.80 -14.19
CA GLU A 162 4.71 -6.65 -13.08
C GLU A 162 5.58 -6.45 -11.83
N VAL A 163 4.97 -6.63 -10.66
CA VAL A 163 5.64 -6.71 -9.36
C VAL A 163 5.23 -8.00 -8.69
N ARG A 164 6.20 -8.80 -8.27
CA ARG A 164 6.00 -10.07 -7.54
C ARG A 164 6.64 -10.01 -6.18
N ILE A 165 6.00 -10.64 -5.20
CA ILE A 165 6.54 -10.83 -3.85
C ILE A 165 6.72 -12.32 -3.64
N GLU A 166 7.94 -12.73 -3.35
CA GLU A 166 8.34 -14.13 -3.28
C GLU A 166 9.26 -14.36 -2.05
N ALA A 167 9.46 -15.62 -1.71
CA ALA A 167 10.55 -15.99 -0.79
C ALA A 167 11.89 -15.63 -1.42
N GLY A 168 12.75 -14.95 -0.66
CA GLY A 168 14.05 -14.54 -1.16
C GLY A 168 15.11 -15.62 -1.05
N GLU A 169 16.19 -15.44 -1.79
CA GLU A 169 17.36 -16.34 -1.77
C GLU A 169 18.40 -15.90 -0.75
N THR A 170 18.65 -14.59 -0.67
CA THR A 170 19.67 -14.00 0.21
C THR A 170 19.06 -13.30 1.42
N ARG A 171 17.79 -12.92 1.31
CA ARG A 171 17.00 -12.27 2.35
C ARG A 171 15.61 -12.92 2.43
N PRO A 172 14.89 -12.74 3.55
CA PRO A 172 13.59 -13.37 3.75
C PRO A 172 12.57 -13.11 2.65
N VAL A 173 12.54 -11.89 2.11
CA VAL A 173 11.57 -11.47 1.10
C VAL A 173 12.29 -11.00 -0.15
N ARG A 174 11.84 -11.48 -1.31
CA ARG A 174 12.25 -10.99 -2.64
C ARG A 174 11.11 -10.22 -3.27
N ILE A 175 11.43 -9.02 -3.78
CA ILE A 175 10.56 -8.24 -4.65
C ILE A 175 11.13 -8.32 -6.05
N GLY A 176 10.46 -9.06 -6.93
CA GLY A 176 10.77 -9.15 -8.35
C GLY A 176 10.00 -8.08 -9.11
N ILE A 177 10.67 -7.33 -9.99
CA ILE A 177 10.07 -6.27 -10.78
C ILE A 177 10.41 -6.50 -12.25
N GLU A 178 9.39 -6.74 -13.05
CA GLU A 178 9.53 -6.86 -14.50
C GLU A 178 9.38 -5.48 -15.15
N LEU A 179 10.41 -5.09 -15.92
CA LEU A 179 10.47 -3.81 -16.62
C LEU A 179 10.45 -4.04 -18.15
N ASN A 180 9.69 -3.21 -18.85
CA ASN A 180 9.72 -3.18 -20.32
C ASN A 180 10.64 -2.09 -20.89
N ASN A 181 11.21 -1.27 -20.00
CA ASN A 181 12.10 -0.17 -20.37
C ASN A 181 12.98 0.24 -19.17
N SER A 182 14.21 0.64 -19.45
CA SER A 182 15.18 1.07 -18.42
C SER A 182 14.74 2.30 -17.61
N ALA A 183 13.77 3.09 -18.08
CA ALA A 183 13.20 4.19 -17.31
C ALA A 183 12.52 3.69 -15.99
N GLY A 184 12.09 2.42 -15.93
CA GLY A 184 11.53 1.80 -14.72
C GLY A 184 12.51 1.72 -13.55
N ILE A 185 13.82 1.72 -13.82
CA ILE A 185 14.86 1.71 -12.78
C ILE A 185 14.69 2.90 -11.83
N PHE A 186 14.19 4.04 -12.33
CA PHE A 186 13.90 5.20 -11.48
C PHE A 186 12.85 4.90 -10.39
N GLN A 187 11.83 4.08 -10.69
CA GLN A 187 10.84 3.65 -9.70
C GLN A 187 11.48 2.79 -8.61
N VAL A 188 12.41 1.92 -9.01
CA VAL A 188 13.09 1.02 -8.08
C VAL A 188 14.05 1.80 -7.17
N ASP A 189 14.88 2.66 -7.71
CA ASP A 189 15.94 3.36 -6.98
C ASP A 189 15.39 4.55 -6.17
N ASP A 190 14.68 5.48 -6.80
CA ASP A 190 14.22 6.71 -6.12
C ASP A 190 13.00 6.48 -5.22
N LEU A 191 12.04 5.66 -5.66
CA LEU A 191 10.81 5.46 -4.90
C LEU A 191 10.91 4.27 -3.95
N LEU A 192 11.11 3.05 -4.45
CA LEU A 192 11.05 1.85 -3.62
C LEU A 192 12.23 1.78 -2.64
N ALA A 193 13.46 1.97 -3.10
CA ALA A 193 14.64 1.92 -2.21
C ALA A 193 14.55 2.98 -1.10
N THR A 194 14.02 4.18 -1.42
CA THR A 194 13.80 5.24 -0.43
C THR A 194 12.73 4.87 0.60
N LYS A 195 11.73 4.09 0.20
CA LYS A 195 10.65 3.63 1.10
C LYS A 195 11.10 2.49 2.00
N ILE A 196 12.01 1.64 1.54
CA ILE A 196 12.57 0.53 2.35
C ILE A 196 13.58 1.06 3.37
N ARG A 197 14.42 2.01 2.95
CA ARG A 197 15.50 2.55 3.81
C ARG A 197 14.94 3.21 5.07
N GLY A 198 15.56 2.90 6.22
CA GLY A 198 15.16 3.40 7.52
C GLY A 198 13.89 2.75 8.09
N THR A 199 13.37 1.68 7.47
CA THR A 199 12.27 0.89 8.04
C THR A 199 12.80 -0.36 8.72
N PRO A 200 12.03 -1.03 9.60
CA PRO A 200 12.38 -2.34 10.15
C PRO A 200 12.52 -3.45 9.10
N LEU A 201 12.10 -3.20 7.85
CA LEU A 201 12.28 -4.10 6.70
C LEU A 201 13.63 -3.92 5.99
N GLU A 202 14.39 -2.88 6.32
CA GLU A 202 15.72 -2.68 5.76
C GLU A 202 16.61 -3.89 6.11
N GLY A 203 17.27 -4.45 5.11
CA GLY A 203 18.06 -5.67 5.29
C GLY A 203 17.26 -6.98 5.26
N LYS A 204 15.93 -6.96 5.23
CA LYS A 204 15.06 -8.14 5.13
C LYS A 204 14.49 -8.35 3.72
N ILE A 205 14.61 -7.36 2.85
CA ILE A 205 14.10 -7.39 1.48
C ILE A 205 15.26 -7.37 0.50
N GLU A 206 15.25 -8.25 -0.48
CA GLU A 206 16.03 -8.13 -1.71
C GLU A 206 15.12 -7.66 -2.85
N VAL A 207 15.61 -6.75 -3.66
CA VAL A 207 14.88 -6.22 -4.82
C VAL A 207 15.64 -6.60 -6.08
N VAL A 208 14.97 -7.26 -7.02
CA VAL A 208 15.51 -7.68 -8.29
C VAL A 208 14.64 -7.09 -9.39
N ALA A 209 15.23 -6.23 -10.23
CA ALA A 209 14.55 -5.64 -11.38
C ALA A 209 15.18 -6.18 -12.66
N GLU A 210 14.36 -6.70 -13.56
CA GLU A 210 14.78 -7.29 -14.83
C GLU A 210 14.05 -6.59 -15.99
N ILE A 211 14.76 -6.36 -17.09
CA ILE A 211 14.16 -5.80 -18.31
C ILE A 211 13.86 -6.98 -19.23
N GLU A 212 12.56 -7.22 -19.50
CA GLU A 212 12.15 -8.26 -20.43
C GLU A 212 12.28 -7.80 -21.88
N GLY A 213 12.86 -8.70 -22.72
CA GLY A 213 12.93 -8.56 -24.17
C GLY A 213 14.28 -8.09 -24.71
N GLU A 214 14.47 -8.34 -26.02
CA GLU A 214 15.69 -7.94 -26.75
C GLU A 214 15.72 -6.44 -27.06
N THR A 215 14.58 -5.76 -26.97
CA THR A 215 14.44 -4.34 -27.33
C THR A 215 13.55 -3.62 -26.33
N GLU A 216 14.09 -2.56 -25.75
CA GLU A 216 13.33 -1.73 -24.83
C GLU A 216 12.11 -1.08 -25.49
N LYS A 217 10.98 -1.05 -24.80
CA LYS A 217 9.76 -0.39 -25.25
C LYS A 217 9.96 1.12 -25.30
N ARG A 218 9.61 1.74 -26.42
CA ARG A 218 9.60 3.19 -26.54
C ARG A 218 8.38 3.77 -25.84
N LEU A 219 8.58 4.44 -24.70
CA LEU A 219 7.50 5.01 -23.89
C LEU A 219 7.03 6.39 -24.38
N LEU A 220 7.92 7.16 -24.99
CA LEU A 220 7.61 8.49 -25.55
C LEU A 220 8.17 8.64 -26.97
N SER A 221 7.45 9.37 -27.81
CA SER A 221 7.94 9.76 -29.15
C SER A 221 8.95 10.91 -29.10
N GLY A 222 8.93 11.71 -28.05
CA GLY A 222 9.84 12.81 -27.79
C GLY A 222 9.52 13.49 -26.47
N PHE A 223 10.47 14.21 -25.90
CA PHE A 223 10.31 15.04 -24.70
C PHE A 223 10.87 16.43 -24.97
N ARG A 224 10.15 17.49 -24.57
CA ARG A 224 10.56 18.87 -24.71
C ARG A 224 10.46 19.58 -23.38
N LEU A 225 11.54 20.27 -22.99
CA LEU A 225 11.55 21.23 -21.88
C LEU A 225 11.37 22.62 -22.49
N ASP A 226 10.35 23.35 -22.04
CA ASP A 226 10.12 24.76 -22.36
C ASP A 226 10.63 25.64 -21.22
#